data_11290b2923ad75f6e6aceabaa9a9be83
#
_entry.id   11290b2923ad75f6e6aceabaa9a9be83
#
_cell.length_a   1.000
_cell.length_b   1.000
_cell.length_c   1.000
_cell.angle_alpha   90.00
_cell.angle_beta   90.00
_cell.angle_gamma   90.00
#
_symmetry.space_group_name_H-M   'P 1'
#
loop_
_entity.id
_entity.type
_entity.pdbx_description
1 polymer ?
#
loop_
_entity_poly.entity_id
_entity_poly.type
_entity_poly.pdbx_seq_one_letter_code
_entity_poly.pdbx_strand_id
1 'polypeptide(L)'
;MNNIGKYILIFLSYIFLLTGCSETTKENIIYFGIAQKPQNLDPRFQSDAASERISELLYSPLFYFDKSYEIKSNIVDWNKVTPLKYKFKIKKQLPLFHHNKNMSIEDIIATLNNLRSQHKTPFYLELKNIKNVIKLSKFDFEINLFKKDNNFLSRLAFFVLPEDLLNQNHNFSASPVGSGPFRFLEKYPNLKIQRRVDLQIIELVNIKDPTVRVLKLLNGEIDLLQNDLPLEMIKLLEAKDKIITLKEYGANVSYIGFNFNDSLLKQHKFRKSLTLAVDRQSLIKHFLNNKTRIAEQILPPEHWASEKINTLNYNPSLARQYIKELGINEPIVLTLKTSTDPFRVKIATLIQKQFESIGVKLIIKSLDWGTYFKDIQAGEFQLYGLTWVGIRNPEIYEKIFNSELMPPEGLNRAGYSSQETDALIIKAKESNLWNKVIKKVNTDNAFMPLWYEGNFAAFNNNISGYYIHTDGSWDALKTVRKKYGDFN
;
A
#
# COMPACT_ATOMS: atom_id res chain seq x y z
N MET A 1 -60.69 47.03 -29.82
CA MET A 1 -59.25 46.95 -29.82
C MET A 1 -58.76 47.61 -28.51
N ASN A 2 -58.09 47.05 -27.51
CA ASN A 2 -57.04 46.05 -27.47
C ASN A 2 -56.89 45.59 -26.02
N ASN A 3 -57.63 44.63 -25.55
CA ASN A 3 -57.27 43.93 -24.29
C ASN A 3 -56.36 42.72 -24.49
N ILE A 4 -56.26 42.19 -25.71
CA ILE A 4 -55.41 41.03 -26.05
C ILE A 4 -53.93 41.36 -25.97
N GLY A 5 -53.48 42.58 -26.37
CA GLY A 5 -52.10 43.01 -26.31
C GLY A 5 -51.55 43.13 -24.89
N LYS A 6 -52.36 43.50 -23.89
CA LYS A 6 -51.96 43.58 -22.49
C LYS A 6 -51.71 42.19 -21.86
N TYR A 7 -52.50 41.20 -22.23
CA TYR A 7 -52.31 39.83 -21.70
C TYR A 7 -51.11 39.14 -22.34
N ILE A 8 -50.82 39.42 -23.61
CA ILE A 8 -49.60 38.90 -24.27
C ILE A 8 -48.32 39.52 -23.65
N LEU A 9 -48.29 40.80 -23.31
CA LEU A 9 -47.14 41.45 -22.64
C LEU A 9 -46.96 40.91 -21.20
N ILE A 10 -48.04 40.66 -20.46
CA ILE A 10 -47.98 40.06 -19.13
C ILE A 10 -47.51 38.61 -19.17
N PHE A 11 -47.92 37.84 -20.18
CA PHE A 11 -47.53 36.45 -20.36
C PHE A 11 -46.04 36.33 -20.81
N LEU A 12 -45.54 37.22 -21.66
CA LEU A 12 -44.12 37.32 -22.04
C LEU A 12 -43.24 37.78 -20.85
N SER A 13 -43.75 38.65 -19.97
CA SER A 13 -43.03 39.06 -18.75
C SER A 13 -42.94 37.91 -17.73
N TYR A 14 -43.93 37.02 -17.66
CA TYR A 14 -43.90 35.86 -16.78
C TYR A 14 -42.97 34.74 -17.27
N ILE A 15 -42.77 34.60 -18.58
CA ILE A 15 -41.84 33.64 -19.20
C ILE A 15 -40.38 34.08 -18.96
N PHE A 16 -40.11 35.39 -18.91
CA PHE A 16 -38.76 35.91 -18.60
C PHE A 16 -38.36 35.80 -17.12
N LEU A 17 -39.33 35.61 -16.22
CA LEU A 17 -39.03 35.37 -14.79
C LEU A 17 -38.80 33.91 -14.42
N LEU A 18 -39.02 32.97 -15.38
CA LEU A 18 -38.79 31.55 -15.20
C LEU A 18 -37.44 31.08 -15.77
N THR A 19 -36.69 31.95 -16.46
CA THR A 19 -35.28 31.72 -16.74
C THR A 19 -34.42 32.20 -15.57
N GLY A 20 -34.75 31.78 -14.37
CA GLY A 20 -33.85 31.79 -13.24
C GLY A 20 -32.67 30.95 -13.68
N CYS A 21 -31.50 31.57 -13.91
CA CYS A 21 -30.24 30.88 -13.96
C CYS A 21 -30.20 29.93 -12.78
N SER A 22 -30.43 28.66 -13.04
CA SER A 22 -29.85 27.61 -12.23
C SER A 22 -28.34 27.89 -12.33
N GLU A 23 -27.77 28.69 -11.42
CA GLU A 23 -26.37 28.55 -11.09
C GLU A 23 -26.21 27.06 -10.78
N THR A 24 -25.76 26.31 -11.76
CA THR A 24 -25.12 25.03 -11.51
C THR A 24 -23.98 25.38 -10.58
N THR A 25 -24.23 25.25 -9.27
CA THR A 25 -23.17 25.25 -8.26
C THR A 25 -22.17 24.24 -8.81
N LYS A 26 -21.05 24.74 -9.36
CA LYS A 26 -19.96 23.85 -9.80
C LYS A 26 -19.67 22.98 -8.60
N GLU A 27 -20.07 21.71 -8.68
CA GLU A 27 -19.83 20.77 -7.60
C GLU A 27 -18.37 20.91 -7.18
N ASN A 28 -18.14 21.11 -5.90
CA ASN A 28 -16.81 21.28 -5.34
C ASN A 28 -16.07 19.93 -5.42
N ILE A 29 -15.63 19.55 -6.64
CA ILE A 29 -14.97 18.28 -6.92
C ILE A 29 -13.48 18.51 -7.16
N ILE A 30 -12.67 17.68 -6.48
CA ILE A 30 -11.25 17.50 -6.79
C ILE A 30 -11.11 16.17 -7.55
N TYR A 31 -10.60 16.24 -8.77
CA TYR A 31 -10.35 15.09 -9.62
C TYR A 31 -8.96 14.53 -9.36
N PHE A 32 -8.89 13.35 -8.73
CA PHE A 32 -7.63 12.67 -8.41
C PHE A 32 -7.34 11.56 -9.41
N GLY A 33 -6.33 11.76 -10.26
CA GLY A 33 -5.87 10.77 -11.25
C GLY A 33 -5.08 9.63 -10.60
N ILE A 34 -5.61 8.40 -10.68
CA ILE A 34 -5.00 7.19 -10.13
C ILE A 34 -4.66 6.19 -11.24
N ALA A 35 -3.55 5.45 -11.08
CA ALA A 35 -3.12 4.43 -12.05
C ALA A 35 -4.00 3.18 -12.01
N GLN A 36 -4.48 2.81 -10.83
CA GLN A 36 -5.24 1.59 -10.59
C GLN A 36 -6.40 1.87 -9.64
N LYS A 37 -7.61 1.45 -10.03
CA LYS A 37 -8.79 1.55 -9.17
C LYS A 37 -8.73 0.52 -8.03
N PRO A 38 -9.30 0.84 -6.85
CA PRO A 38 -9.49 -0.14 -5.79
C PRO A 38 -10.26 -1.37 -6.29
N GLN A 39 -9.76 -2.56 -6.00
CA GLN A 39 -10.41 -3.81 -6.39
C GLN A 39 -11.58 -4.14 -5.47
N ASN A 40 -11.46 -3.82 -4.18
CA ASN A 40 -12.47 -4.08 -3.17
C ASN A 40 -12.60 -2.91 -2.20
N LEU A 41 -13.84 -2.52 -1.89
CA LEU A 41 -14.15 -1.48 -0.90
C LEU A 41 -14.54 -2.07 0.47
N ASP A 42 -14.68 -3.39 0.57
CA ASP A 42 -14.87 -4.08 1.85
C ASP A 42 -13.49 -4.26 2.53
N PRO A 43 -13.26 -3.62 3.69
CA PRO A 43 -11.94 -3.61 4.31
C PRO A 43 -11.51 -4.98 4.86
N ARG A 44 -12.43 -5.95 4.95
CA ARG A 44 -12.12 -7.31 5.38
C ARG A 44 -11.37 -8.12 4.32
N PHE A 45 -11.51 -7.75 3.03
CA PHE A 45 -11.02 -8.51 1.88
C PHE A 45 -10.12 -7.67 0.95
N GLN A 46 -9.55 -6.59 1.43
CA GLN A 46 -8.61 -5.78 0.66
C GLN A 46 -7.34 -6.58 0.37
N SER A 47 -6.85 -6.50 -0.87
CA SER A 47 -5.69 -7.26 -1.34
C SER A 47 -4.72 -6.45 -2.20
N ASP A 48 -5.02 -5.17 -2.44
CA ASP A 48 -4.23 -4.24 -3.24
C ASP A 48 -4.08 -2.88 -2.54
N ALA A 49 -3.02 -2.16 -2.89
CA ALA A 49 -2.68 -0.89 -2.26
C ALA A 49 -3.74 0.21 -2.43
N ALA A 50 -4.49 0.23 -3.54
CA ALA A 50 -5.55 1.22 -3.74
C ALA A 50 -6.75 0.92 -2.85
N SER A 51 -7.10 -0.37 -2.66
CA SER A 51 -8.14 -0.82 -1.71
C SER A 51 -7.77 -0.50 -0.26
N GLU A 52 -6.50 -0.66 0.12
CA GLU A 52 -6.01 -0.29 1.45
C GLU A 52 -6.13 1.22 1.69
N ARG A 53 -5.59 2.05 0.77
CA ARG A 53 -5.62 3.51 0.87
C ARG A 53 -7.03 4.08 0.93
N ILE A 54 -7.98 3.55 0.15
CA ILE A 54 -9.37 4.00 0.21
C ILE A 54 -10.05 3.58 1.51
N SER A 55 -9.71 2.41 2.06
CA SER A 55 -10.24 1.94 3.34
C SER A 55 -9.81 2.84 4.50
N GLU A 56 -8.57 3.35 4.50
CA GLU A 56 -8.07 4.33 5.49
C GLU A 56 -8.85 5.66 5.46
N LEU A 57 -9.52 5.98 4.34
CA LEU A 57 -10.37 7.16 4.22
C LEU A 57 -11.82 6.89 4.62
N LEU A 58 -12.34 5.70 4.32
CA LEU A 58 -13.75 5.35 4.55
C LEU A 58 -14.02 4.79 5.94
N TYR A 59 -13.04 4.16 6.58
CA TYR A 59 -13.22 3.43 7.84
C TYR A 59 -12.26 3.93 8.91
N SER A 60 -12.56 3.64 10.18
CA SER A 60 -11.66 3.90 11.30
C SER A 60 -11.05 2.58 11.79
N PRO A 61 -9.72 2.47 11.83
CA PRO A 61 -9.06 1.27 12.33
C PRO A 61 -9.15 1.20 13.86
N LEU A 62 -9.28 -0.02 14.43
CA LEU A 62 -9.20 -0.20 15.87
C LEU A 62 -7.82 0.19 16.39
N PHE A 63 -6.77 -0.24 15.70
CA PHE A 63 -5.37 0.18 15.90
C PHE A 63 -4.75 0.61 14.59
N TYR A 64 -3.76 1.51 14.65
CA TYR A 64 -2.97 1.95 13.49
C TYR A 64 -1.53 2.20 13.90
N PHE A 65 -0.63 2.24 12.93
CA PHE A 65 0.76 2.62 13.14
C PHE A 65 0.92 4.12 12.88
N ASP A 66 1.57 4.82 13.81
CA ASP A 66 1.93 6.22 13.62
C ASP A 66 3.19 6.38 12.73
N LYS A 67 3.65 7.62 12.54
CA LYS A 67 4.84 7.92 11.72
C LYS A 67 6.14 7.31 12.26
N SER A 68 6.17 6.95 13.53
CA SER A 68 7.29 6.27 14.20
C SER A 68 7.16 4.75 14.18
N TYR A 69 6.17 4.23 13.46
CA TYR A 69 5.81 2.80 13.42
C TYR A 69 5.40 2.24 14.80
N GLU A 70 4.91 3.10 15.69
CA GLU A 70 4.34 2.68 16.96
C GLU A 70 2.84 2.45 16.83
N ILE A 71 2.33 1.44 17.57
CA ILE A 71 0.91 1.12 17.56
C ILE A 71 0.11 2.13 18.41
N LYS A 72 -0.95 2.70 17.85
CA LYS A 72 -1.85 3.67 18.48
C LYS A 72 -3.31 3.29 18.23
N SER A 73 -4.22 3.87 19.00
CA SER A 73 -5.65 3.77 18.78
C SER A 73 -6.36 5.09 19.10
N ASN A 74 -7.31 5.47 18.25
CA ASN A 74 -8.24 6.58 18.52
C ASN A 74 -9.57 6.07 19.13
N ILE A 75 -9.77 4.76 19.20
CA ILE A 75 -11.02 4.11 19.61
C ILE A 75 -10.93 3.58 21.04
N VAL A 76 -9.80 2.95 21.39
CA VAL A 76 -9.63 2.33 22.71
C VAL A 76 -8.35 2.77 23.42
N ASP A 77 -8.40 2.78 24.74
CA ASP A 77 -7.24 2.66 25.61
C ASP A 77 -7.07 1.19 26.00
N TRP A 78 -5.85 0.75 26.28
CA TRP A 78 -5.58 -0.66 26.59
C TRP A 78 -4.56 -0.83 27.71
N ASN A 79 -4.64 -1.99 28.37
CA ASN A 79 -3.67 -2.42 29.37
C ASN A 79 -3.41 -3.92 29.23
N LYS A 80 -2.14 -4.31 29.21
CA LYS A 80 -1.72 -5.71 29.27
C LYS A 80 -1.73 -6.17 30.72
N VAL A 81 -2.77 -6.90 31.12
CA VAL A 81 -2.97 -7.39 32.51
C VAL A 81 -2.04 -8.55 32.80
N THR A 82 -1.91 -9.51 31.86
CA THR A 82 -0.96 -10.62 31.91
C THR A 82 -0.41 -10.87 30.49
N PRO A 83 0.61 -11.73 30.31
CA PRO A 83 1.07 -12.11 28.96
C PRO A 83 0.00 -12.66 28.03
N LEU A 84 -1.11 -13.18 28.58
CA LEU A 84 -2.22 -13.79 27.86
C LEU A 84 -3.51 -12.96 27.89
N LYS A 85 -3.52 -11.82 28.58
CA LYS A 85 -4.74 -11.06 28.87
C LYS A 85 -4.56 -9.58 28.63
N TYR A 86 -5.41 -9.00 27.77
CA TYR A 86 -5.47 -7.58 27.50
C TYR A 86 -6.86 -7.05 27.83
N LYS A 87 -6.89 -5.92 28.56
CA LYS A 87 -8.12 -5.19 28.86
C LYS A 87 -8.16 -3.92 28.02
N PHE A 88 -9.34 -3.65 27.45
CA PHE A 88 -9.59 -2.48 26.59
C PHE A 88 -10.74 -1.66 27.16
N LYS A 89 -10.60 -0.34 27.04
CA LYS A 89 -11.64 0.61 27.40
C LYS A 89 -11.90 1.54 26.23
N ILE A 90 -13.15 1.66 25.79
CA ILE A 90 -13.49 2.60 24.70
C ILE A 90 -13.34 4.05 25.18
N LYS A 91 -12.86 4.91 24.29
CA LYS A 91 -12.70 6.34 24.56
C LYS A 91 -14.06 7.05 24.59
N LYS A 92 -14.11 8.21 25.27
CA LYS A 92 -15.34 8.98 25.40
C LYS A 92 -15.89 9.53 24.08
N GLN A 93 -14.99 9.90 23.16
CA GLN A 93 -15.34 10.40 21.84
C GLN A 93 -14.98 9.34 20.81
N LEU A 94 -15.99 8.70 20.24
CA LEU A 94 -15.85 7.70 19.20
C LEU A 94 -16.29 8.27 17.85
N PRO A 95 -15.71 7.75 16.73
CA PRO A 95 -16.19 8.09 15.41
C PRO A 95 -17.65 7.68 15.23
N LEU A 96 -18.44 8.56 14.59
CA LEU A 96 -19.80 8.26 14.18
C LEU A 96 -19.78 7.52 12.84
N PHE A 97 -20.51 6.43 12.70
CA PHE A 97 -20.69 5.75 11.42
C PHE A 97 -21.42 6.63 10.39
N HIS A 98 -21.22 6.37 9.11
CA HIS A 98 -21.77 7.19 8.01
C HIS A 98 -23.30 7.15 7.95
N HIS A 99 -23.95 6.15 8.53
CA HIS A 99 -25.42 6.05 8.68
C HIS A 99 -25.92 6.60 10.04
N ASN A 100 -25.13 7.48 10.67
CA ASN A 100 -25.45 8.21 11.91
C ASN A 100 -25.60 7.35 13.17
N LYS A 101 -25.07 6.12 13.19
CA LYS A 101 -25.00 5.27 14.38
C LYS A 101 -23.73 5.59 15.16
N ASN A 102 -23.84 5.70 16.49
CA ASN A 102 -22.65 5.79 17.37
C ASN A 102 -21.92 4.44 17.40
N MET A 103 -20.59 4.49 17.31
CA MET A 103 -19.76 3.30 17.50
C MET A 103 -19.83 2.84 18.94
N SER A 104 -19.82 1.54 19.17
CA SER A 104 -19.92 0.88 20.47
C SER A 104 -18.95 -0.30 20.59
N ILE A 105 -18.90 -0.93 21.76
CA ILE A 105 -18.14 -2.17 21.98
C ILE A 105 -18.69 -3.31 21.11
N GLU A 106 -20.01 -3.35 20.92
CA GLU A 106 -20.70 -4.36 20.11
C GLU A 106 -20.15 -4.38 18.69
N ASP A 107 -19.92 -3.21 18.09
CA ASP A 107 -19.36 -3.10 16.74
C ASP A 107 -17.93 -3.65 16.67
N ILE A 108 -17.10 -3.38 17.69
CA ILE A 108 -15.73 -3.91 17.79
C ILE A 108 -15.75 -5.44 17.92
N ILE A 109 -16.57 -5.97 18.84
CA ILE A 109 -16.67 -7.42 19.09
C ILE A 109 -17.27 -8.14 17.89
N ALA A 110 -18.31 -7.58 17.25
CA ALA A 110 -18.93 -8.16 16.07
C ALA A 110 -17.94 -8.20 14.89
N THR A 111 -17.19 -7.12 14.67
CA THR A 111 -16.14 -7.09 13.63
C THR A 111 -15.07 -8.16 13.89
N LEU A 112 -14.56 -8.23 15.12
CA LEU A 112 -13.53 -9.17 15.49
C LEU A 112 -13.99 -10.63 15.31
N ASN A 113 -15.21 -10.96 15.73
CA ASN A 113 -15.79 -12.29 15.57
C ASN A 113 -16.03 -12.62 14.08
N ASN A 114 -16.49 -11.67 13.29
CA ASN A 114 -16.67 -11.83 11.85
C ASN A 114 -15.32 -12.14 11.16
N LEU A 115 -14.27 -11.39 11.46
CA LEU A 115 -12.93 -11.62 10.89
C LEU A 115 -12.35 -13.00 11.28
N ARG A 116 -12.60 -13.45 12.51
CA ARG A 116 -12.14 -14.74 13.00
C ARG A 116 -12.90 -15.94 12.42
N SER A 117 -14.11 -15.75 11.97
CA SER A 117 -14.96 -16.82 11.37
C SER A 117 -14.74 -16.99 9.87
N GLN A 118 -14.15 -16.02 9.19
CA GLN A 118 -14.06 -16.01 7.72
C GLN A 118 -12.65 -16.39 7.23
N HIS A 119 -12.47 -17.60 6.75
CA HIS A 119 -11.19 -18.14 6.25
C HIS A 119 -10.58 -17.36 5.07
N LYS A 120 -11.39 -16.59 4.34
CA LYS A 120 -10.94 -15.81 3.16
C LYS A 120 -10.32 -14.47 3.52
N THR A 121 -10.42 -14.01 4.78
CA THR A 121 -9.81 -12.74 5.18
C THR A 121 -8.35 -12.94 5.54
N PRO A 122 -7.46 -11.96 5.25
CA PRO A 122 -6.07 -12.02 5.71
C PRO A 122 -5.96 -12.03 7.23
N PHE A 123 -6.97 -11.52 7.96
CA PHE A 123 -7.03 -11.47 9.41
C PHE A 123 -7.32 -12.81 10.09
N TYR A 124 -7.88 -13.78 9.37
CA TYR A 124 -8.25 -15.08 9.95
C TYR A 124 -7.08 -15.75 10.67
N LEU A 125 -5.93 -15.85 10.00
CA LEU A 125 -4.72 -16.45 10.58
C LEU A 125 -4.12 -15.59 11.69
N GLU A 126 -4.13 -14.28 11.53
CA GLU A 126 -3.57 -13.35 12.49
C GLU A 126 -4.33 -13.35 13.83
N LEU A 127 -5.64 -13.57 13.78
CA LEU A 127 -6.50 -13.55 14.97
C LEU A 127 -6.70 -14.94 15.61
N LYS A 128 -6.11 -16.00 15.05
CA LYS A 128 -6.21 -17.39 15.60
C LYS A 128 -5.75 -17.53 17.05
N ASN A 129 -4.82 -16.68 17.49
CA ASN A 129 -4.32 -16.70 18.86
C ASN A 129 -5.32 -16.18 19.89
N ILE A 130 -6.44 -15.58 19.47
CA ILE A 130 -7.48 -15.13 20.39
C ILE A 130 -8.29 -16.31 20.88
N LYS A 131 -8.24 -16.59 22.17
CA LYS A 131 -9.04 -17.63 22.84
C LYS A 131 -10.50 -17.20 22.95
N ASN A 132 -10.75 -16.04 23.54
CA ASN A 132 -12.08 -15.46 23.68
C ASN A 132 -12.03 -13.92 23.80
N VAL A 133 -13.16 -13.29 23.55
CA VAL A 133 -13.42 -11.86 23.75
C VAL A 133 -14.58 -11.75 24.71
N ILE A 134 -14.42 -11.04 25.81
CA ILE A 134 -15.40 -10.93 26.90
C ILE A 134 -15.79 -9.48 27.08
N LYS A 135 -17.06 -9.15 26.89
CA LYS A 135 -17.61 -7.85 27.26
C LYS A 135 -17.74 -7.79 28.78
N LEU A 136 -17.08 -6.83 29.43
CA LEU A 136 -17.09 -6.65 30.88
C LEU A 136 -18.14 -5.60 31.29
N SER A 137 -18.29 -4.56 30.51
CA SER A 137 -19.25 -3.47 30.74
C SER A 137 -19.67 -2.82 29.45
N LYS A 138 -20.44 -1.73 29.52
CA LYS A 138 -20.75 -0.87 28.37
C LYS A 138 -19.50 -0.21 27.74
N PHE A 139 -18.41 -0.09 28.52
CA PHE A 139 -17.21 0.63 28.10
C PHE A 139 -15.93 -0.23 28.10
N ASP A 140 -15.96 -1.44 28.65
CA ASP A 140 -14.78 -2.28 28.83
C ASP A 140 -15.00 -3.67 28.24
N PHE A 141 -13.97 -4.20 27.58
CA PHE A 141 -13.91 -5.59 27.15
C PHE A 141 -12.52 -6.16 27.37
N GLU A 142 -12.41 -7.47 27.31
CA GLU A 142 -11.17 -8.21 27.55
C GLU A 142 -10.93 -9.19 26.38
N ILE A 143 -9.69 -9.33 25.99
CA ILE A 143 -9.25 -10.37 25.05
C ILE A 143 -8.25 -11.26 25.76
N ASN A 144 -8.52 -12.57 25.74
CA ASN A 144 -7.64 -13.61 26.25
C ASN A 144 -7.01 -14.36 25.08
N LEU A 145 -5.73 -14.69 25.17
CA LEU A 145 -4.93 -15.37 24.16
C LEU A 145 -4.66 -16.83 24.55
N PHE A 146 -4.46 -17.70 23.56
CA PHE A 146 -3.96 -19.07 23.77
C PHE A 146 -2.47 -19.08 24.12
N LYS A 147 -1.67 -18.22 23.50
CA LYS A 147 -0.22 -18.11 23.67
C LYS A 147 0.19 -16.65 23.80
N LYS A 148 1.29 -16.40 24.56
CA LYS A 148 1.90 -15.08 24.64
C LYS A 148 2.22 -14.55 23.24
N ASP A 149 1.83 -13.30 22.98
CA ASP A 149 2.11 -12.58 21.74
C ASP A 149 2.48 -11.13 22.09
N ASN A 150 3.73 -10.76 21.87
CA ASN A 150 4.21 -9.41 22.18
C ASN A 150 3.73 -8.37 21.18
N ASN A 151 3.37 -8.81 19.97
CA ASN A 151 2.87 -7.95 18.89
C ASN A 151 1.35 -8.06 18.71
N PHE A 152 0.64 -8.59 19.71
CA PHE A 152 -0.79 -8.84 19.63
C PHE A 152 -1.59 -7.60 19.19
N LEU A 153 -1.24 -6.41 19.68
CA LEU A 153 -1.96 -5.19 19.33
C LEU A 153 -1.86 -4.84 17.82
N SER A 154 -0.76 -5.17 17.17
CA SER A 154 -0.62 -4.95 15.73
C SER A 154 -1.56 -5.82 14.89
N ARG A 155 -1.96 -6.98 15.39
CA ARG A 155 -2.94 -7.86 14.76
C ARG A 155 -4.36 -7.30 14.84
N LEU A 156 -4.58 -6.32 15.71
CA LEU A 156 -5.85 -5.62 15.84
C LEU A 156 -5.96 -4.38 14.95
N ALA A 157 -5.05 -4.20 14.00
CA ALA A 157 -5.06 -3.11 13.02
C ALA A 157 -6.08 -3.35 11.89
N PHE A 158 -7.29 -3.75 12.24
CA PHE A 158 -8.42 -3.91 11.34
C PHE A 158 -9.39 -2.73 11.49
N PHE A 159 -10.23 -2.51 10.48
CA PHE A 159 -11.25 -1.46 10.50
C PHE A 159 -12.52 -1.93 11.18
N VAL A 160 -13.09 -1.08 12.05
CA VAL A 160 -14.33 -1.39 12.78
C VAL A 160 -15.55 -1.20 11.87
N LEU A 161 -16.39 -2.21 11.80
CA LEU A 161 -17.63 -2.24 11.03
C LEU A 161 -18.88 -2.20 11.93
N PRO A 162 -19.97 -1.60 11.49
CA PRO A 162 -21.21 -1.55 12.28
C PRO A 162 -21.86 -2.94 12.41
N GLU A 163 -22.13 -3.33 13.65
CA GLU A 163 -22.71 -4.64 13.99
C GLU A 163 -24.04 -4.91 13.29
N ASP A 164 -24.93 -3.93 13.27
CA ASP A 164 -26.26 -4.05 12.63
C ASP A 164 -26.13 -4.40 11.14
N LEU A 165 -25.21 -3.80 10.42
CA LEU A 165 -24.95 -4.11 9.01
C LEU A 165 -24.24 -5.45 8.82
N LEU A 166 -23.34 -5.82 9.73
CA LEU A 166 -22.71 -7.15 9.72
C LEU A 166 -23.78 -8.26 9.90
N ASN A 167 -24.72 -8.08 10.83
CA ASN A 167 -25.82 -9.01 11.08
C ASN A 167 -26.81 -9.12 9.92
N GLN A 168 -26.94 -8.07 9.10
CA GLN A 168 -27.74 -8.04 7.88
C GLN A 168 -27.01 -8.57 6.64
N ASN A 169 -25.75 -9.04 6.76
CA ASN A 169 -24.89 -9.43 5.65
C ASN A 169 -24.75 -8.33 4.58
N HIS A 170 -24.63 -7.07 5.04
CA HIS A 170 -24.49 -5.91 4.17
C HIS A 170 -23.29 -6.05 3.21
N ASN A 171 -23.48 -5.66 1.95
CA ASN A 171 -22.42 -5.70 0.94
C ASN A 171 -21.53 -4.44 0.98
N PHE A 172 -20.52 -4.44 1.86
CA PHE A 172 -19.57 -3.32 1.99
C PHE A 172 -18.74 -3.07 0.72
N SER A 173 -18.58 -4.04 -0.18
CA SER A 173 -17.88 -3.83 -1.45
C SER A 173 -18.69 -3.00 -2.45
N ALA A 174 -20.01 -3.09 -2.40
CA ALA A 174 -20.90 -2.32 -3.27
C ALA A 174 -21.31 -0.97 -2.65
N SER A 175 -21.54 -0.95 -1.34
CA SER A 175 -21.98 0.22 -0.59
C SER A 175 -21.22 0.32 0.74
N PRO A 176 -20.02 0.90 0.73
CA PRO A 176 -19.20 1.05 1.93
C PRO A 176 -19.89 1.93 2.99
N VAL A 177 -19.98 1.43 4.21
CA VAL A 177 -20.45 2.19 5.38
C VAL A 177 -19.42 2.04 6.49
N GLY A 178 -18.61 3.06 6.67
CA GLY A 178 -17.57 3.12 7.68
C GLY A 178 -17.79 4.26 8.68
N SER A 179 -16.73 4.63 9.37
CA SER A 179 -16.69 5.74 10.33
C SER A 179 -15.50 6.68 10.07
N GLY A 180 -14.87 6.55 8.91
CA GLY A 180 -13.73 7.35 8.49
C GLY A 180 -14.08 8.81 8.18
N PRO A 181 -13.05 9.62 7.83
CA PRO A 181 -13.21 11.04 7.52
C PRO A 181 -13.97 11.30 6.22
N PHE A 182 -14.10 10.31 5.35
CA PHE A 182 -14.86 10.38 4.10
C PHE A 182 -16.00 9.39 4.11
N ARG A 183 -17.14 9.77 3.51
CA ARG A 183 -18.24 8.87 3.19
C ARG A 183 -18.23 8.53 1.70
N PHE A 184 -18.67 7.33 1.37
CA PHE A 184 -18.89 6.88 0.01
C PHE A 184 -20.10 7.62 -0.59
N LEU A 185 -20.01 8.01 -1.86
CA LEU A 185 -21.13 8.57 -2.62
C LEU A 185 -21.54 7.62 -3.74
N GLU A 186 -20.64 7.30 -4.66
CA GLU A 186 -20.90 6.43 -5.80
C GLU A 186 -19.64 5.72 -6.29
N LYS A 187 -19.82 4.62 -7.02
CA LYS A 187 -18.74 3.78 -7.53
C LYS A 187 -18.49 3.94 -9.04
N TYR A 188 -19.51 4.34 -9.78
CA TYR A 188 -19.49 4.43 -11.24
C TYR A 188 -19.96 5.80 -11.73
N PRO A 189 -19.38 6.33 -12.86
CA PRO A 189 -18.27 5.75 -13.65
C PRO A 189 -16.94 5.74 -12.91
N ASN A 190 -16.75 6.68 -11.97
CA ASN A 190 -15.58 6.79 -11.09
C ASN A 190 -16.01 6.72 -9.63
N LEU A 191 -15.07 6.30 -8.77
CA LEU A 191 -15.32 6.28 -7.34
C LEU A 191 -15.33 7.71 -6.80
N LYS A 192 -16.45 8.11 -6.20
CA LYS A 192 -16.61 9.39 -5.51
C LYS A 192 -16.77 9.18 -4.01
N ILE A 193 -16.02 9.96 -3.27
CA ILE A 193 -16.08 10.04 -1.81
C ILE A 193 -16.24 11.50 -1.38
N GLN A 194 -16.88 11.73 -0.25
CA GLN A 194 -17.10 13.06 0.28
C GLN A 194 -16.49 13.20 1.66
N ARG A 195 -15.66 14.22 1.82
CA ARG A 195 -15.09 14.57 3.13
C ARG A 195 -16.18 15.11 4.05
N ARG A 196 -16.25 14.59 5.27
CA ARG A 196 -17.39 14.85 6.18
C ARG A 196 -17.36 16.25 6.81
N VAL A 197 -16.17 16.84 6.97
CA VAL A 197 -15.99 18.10 7.69
C VAL A 197 -16.43 19.34 6.89
N ASP A 198 -16.30 19.31 5.57
CA ASP A 198 -16.53 20.45 4.67
C ASP A 198 -17.22 20.07 3.36
N LEU A 199 -17.68 18.83 3.26
CA LEU A 199 -18.42 18.26 2.13
C LEU A 199 -17.66 18.28 0.79
N GLN A 200 -16.32 18.47 0.82
CA GLN A 200 -15.47 18.39 -0.37
C GLN A 200 -15.59 17.00 -1.01
N ILE A 201 -15.91 16.94 -2.29
CA ILE A 201 -15.96 15.70 -3.06
C ILE A 201 -14.59 15.43 -3.68
N ILE A 202 -14.14 14.19 -3.58
CA ILE A 202 -12.99 13.68 -4.31
C ILE A 202 -13.48 12.63 -5.29
N GLU A 203 -13.18 12.80 -6.55
CA GLU A 203 -13.42 11.81 -7.60
C GLU A 203 -12.12 11.15 -8.03
N LEU A 204 -12.02 9.83 -7.83
CA LEU A 204 -10.85 9.04 -8.21
C LEU A 204 -10.97 8.61 -9.68
N VAL A 205 -10.27 9.30 -10.56
CA VAL A 205 -10.29 9.06 -12.02
C VAL A 205 -9.24 8.03 -12.37
N ASN A 206 -9.67 6.84 -12.84
CA ASN A 206 -8.75 5.76 -13.19
C ASN A 206 -8.14 5.96 -14.57
N ILE A 207 -6.84 6.23 -14.64
CA ILE A 207 -6.07 6.46 -15.87
C ILE A 207 -4.80 5.62 -15.81
N LYS A 208 -4.81 4.45 -16.45
CA LYS A 208 -3.71 3.47 -16.39
C LYS A 208 -2.43 4.00 -17.05
N ASP A 209 -2.55 4.59 -18.24
CA ASP A 209 -1.40 5.10 -18.97
C ASP A 209 -0.84 6.36 -18.29
N PRO A 210 0.44 6.39 -17.91
CA PRO A 210 1.06 7.53 -17.22
C PRO A 210 1.14 8.78 -18.11
N THR A 211 1.31 8.64 -19.43
CA THR A 211 1.36 9.78 -20.34
C THR A 211 0.00 10.45 -20.44
N VAL A 212 -1.07 9.65 -20.61
CA VAL A 212 -2.44 10.16 -20.62
C VAL A 212 -2.79 10.82 -19.28
N ARG A 213 -2.36 10.24 -18.16
CA ARG A 213 -2.61 10.81 -16.83
C ARG A 213 -1.92 12.17 -16.65
N VAL A 214 -0.68 12.31 -17.14
CA VAL A 214 0.05 13.59 -17.14
C VAL A 214 -0.61 14.62 -18.07
N LEU A 215 -1.00 14.23 -19.29
CA LEU A 215 -1.68 15.14 -20.22
C LEU A 215 -3.01 15.64 -19.65
N LYS A 216 -3.79 14.78 -18.99
CA LYS A 216 -5.03 15.19 -18.32
C LYS A 216 -4.80 16.18 -17.18
N LEU A 217 -3.71 16.05 -16.41
CA LEU A 217 -3.33 17.04 -15.41
C LEU A 217 -2.97 18.38 -16.08
N LEU A 218 -2.18 18.37 -17.13
CA LEU A 218 -1.77 19.58 -17.86
C LEU A 218 -2.95 20.30 -18.53
N ASN A 219 -3.95 19.55 -18.98
CA ASN A 219 -5.19 20.08 -19.57
C ASN A 219 -6.23 20.51 -18.52
N GLY A 220 -5.98 20.28 -17.21
CA GLY A 220 -6.95 20.59 -16.16
C GLY A 220 -8.15 19.64 -16.08
N GLU A 221 -8.09 18.47 -16.73
CA GLU A 221 -9.12 17.43 -16.67
C GLU A 221 -9.05 16.63 -15.36
N ILE A 222 -7.87 16.59 -14.73
CA ILE A 222 -7.67 16.16 -13.33
C ILE A 222 -6.91 17.25 -12.59
N ASP A 223 -7.08 17.31 -11.28
CA ASP A 223 -6.50 18.35 -10.43
C ASP A 223 -5.17 17.93 -9.80
N LEU A 224 -5.02 16.63 -9.52
CA LEU A 224 -3.83 16.08 -8.89
C LEU A 224 -3.60 14.62 -9.27
N LEU A 225 -2.37 14.17 -9.12
CA LEU A 225 -1.95 12.77 -9.24
C LEU A 225 -0.83 12.47 -8.23
N GLN A 226 -0.68 11.19 -7.87
CA GLN A 226 0.39 10.72 -6.98
C GLN A 226 0.95 9.41 -7.49
N ASN A 227 2.29 9.29 -7.53
CA ASN A 227 3.07 8.10 -7.89
C ASN A 227 2.82 7.54 -9.31
N ASP A 228 3.41 6.40 -9.59
CA ASP A 228 3.25 5.60 -10.81
C ASP A 228 3.56 6.39 -12.11
N LEU A 229 4.63 7.20 -12.09
CA LEU A 229 5.12 7.94 -13.25
C LEU A 229 6.58 7.59 -13.59
N PRO A 230 6.91 7.44 -14.90
CA PRO A 230 8.29 7.42 -15.36
C PRO A 230 9.00 8.74 -15.07
N LEU A 231 10.33 8.69 -14.92
CA LEU A 231 11.13 9.88 -14.61
C LEU A 231 11.00 10.99 -15.65
N GLU A 232 10.84 10.64 -16.92
CA GLU A 232 10.63 11.58 -18.01
C GLU A 232 9.34 12.41 -17.82
N MET A 233 8.27 11.77 -17.35
CA MET A 233 7.00 12.43 -17.03
C MET A 233 7.10 13.31 -15.79
N ILE A 234 7.85 12.88 -14.78
CA ILE A 234 8.15 13.70 -13.60
C ILE A 234 8.89 14.99 -14.01
N LYS A 235 9.95 14.86 -14.82
CA LYS A 235 10.72 16.02 -15.33
C LYS A 235 9.85 16.95 -16.19
N LEU A 236 8.95 16.40 -16.99
CA LEU A 236 8.01 17.20 -17.79
C LEU A 236 7.10 18.06 -16.87
N LEU A 237 6.58 17.47 -15.80
CA LEU A 237 5.73 18.20 -14.84
C LEU A 237 6.51 19.27 -14.06
N GLU A 238 7.75 18.97 -13.68
CA GLU A 238 8.64 19.92 -12.96
C GLU A 238 8.99 21.15 -13.80
N ALA A 239 8.94 21.03 -15.13
CA ALA A 239 9.21 22.13 -16.05
C ALA A 239 7.96 23.02 -16.33
N LYS A 240 6.82 22.81 -15.66
CA LYS A 240 5.57 23.52 -15.92
C LYS A 240 5.22 24.47 -14.77
N ASP A 241 5.19 25.79 -15.02
CA ASP A 241 4.96 26.84 -14.02
C ASP A 241 3.62 26.72 -13.28
N LYS A 242 2.59 26.17 -13.94
CA LYS A 242 1.25 25.99 -13.34
C LYS A 242 1.10 24.70 -12.52
N ILE A 243 2.14 23.86 -12.48
CA ILE A 243 2.12 22.59 -11.77
C ILE A 243 3.04 22.69 -10.55
N ILE A 244 2.50 22.37 -9.39
CA ILE A 244 3.26 22.17 -8.16
C ILE A 244 3.63 20.69 -8.06
N THR A 245 4.90 20.42 -7.81
CA THR A 245 5.39 19.05 -7.62
C THR A 245 5.94 18.86 -6.22
N LEU A 246 5.67 17.70 -5.63
CA LEU A 246 6.22 17.28 -4.35
C LEU A 246 6.98 15.97 -4.51
N LYS A 247 8.05 15.81 -3.76
CA LYS A 247 8.83 14.57 -3.68
C LYS A 247 9.16 14.24 -2.24
N GLU A 248 9.01 12.98 -1.84
CA GLU A 248 9.32 12.52 -0.50
C GLU A 248 9.96 11.13 -0.55
N TYR A 249 10.78 10.80 0.44
CA TYR A 249 11.29 9.45 0.62
C TYR A 249 10.13 8.47 0.83
N GLY A 250 10.25 7.29 0.20
CA GLY A 250 9.24 6.25 0.36
C GLY A 250 9.74 5.10 1.22
N ALA A 251 8.77 4.29 1.69
CA ALA A 251 8.98 3.09 2.48
C ALA A 251 8.73 1.80 1.68
N ASN A 252 8.15 1.88 0.50
CA ASN A 252 7.89 0.72 -0.35
C ASN A 252 9.20 0.21 -0.96
N VAL A 253 9.49 -1.09 -0.82
CA VAL A 253 10.76 -1.67 -1.23
C VAL A 253 10.62 -2.55 -2.47
N SER A 254 11.30 -2.18 -3.54
CA SER A 254 11.48 -3.01 -4.73
C SER A 254 12.60 -4.01 -4.53
N TYR A 255 12.39 -5.26 -4.98
CA TYR A 255 13.35 -6.35 -4.79
C TYR A 255 13.26 -7.39 -5.90
N ILE A 256 14.30 -8.21 -6.02
CA ILE A 256 14.28 -9.47 -6.78
C ILE A 256 14.32 -10.62 -5.80
N GLY A 257 13.34 -11.53 -5.91
CA GLY A 257 13.30 -12.79 -5.19
C GLY A 257 14.05 -13.89 -5.93
N PHE A 258 14.70 -14.77 -5.18
CA PHE A 258 15.39 -15.95 -5.66
C PHE A 258 14.58 -17.20 -5.39
N ASN A 259 14.62 -18.20 -6.27
CA ASN A 259 14.07 -19.54 -6.00
C ASN A 259 15.14 -20.40 -5.34
N PHE A 260 14.97 -20.75 -4.08
CA PHE A 260 15.92 -21.60 -3.35
C PHE A 260 15.86 -23.10 -3.74
N ASN A 261 14.87 -23.51 -4.53
CA ASN A 261 14.82 -24.86 -5.12
C ASN A 261 15.68 -24.98 -6.38
N ASP A 262 16.11 -23.85 -6.97
CA ASP A 262 17.03 -23.84 -8.10
C ASP A 262 18.46 -24.18 -7.64
N SER A 263 19.15 -25.06 -8.36
CA SER A 263 20.46 -25.59 -7.99
C SER A 263 21.56 -24.51 -7.91
N LEU A 264 21.50 -23.46 -8.75
CA LEU A 264 22.43 -22.34 -8.74
C LEU A 264 22.02 -21.30 -7.68
N LEU A 265 20.73 -20.92 -7.66
CA LEU A 265 20.23 -19.92 -6.74
C LEU A 265 20.20 -20.39 -5.28
N LYS A 266 20.24 -21.69 -5.01
CA LYS A 266 20.47 -22.25 -3.67
C LYS A 266 21.84 -21.87 -3.11
N GLN A 267 22.85 -21.64 -3.96
CA GLN A 267 24.20 -21.34 -3.55
C GLN A 267 24.34 -19.87 -3.14
N HIS A 268 24.69 -19.62 -1.89
CA HIS A 268 24.85 -18.27 -1.33
C HIS A 268 25.80 -17.37 -2.16
N LYS A 269 26.96 -17.93 -2.54
CA LYS A 269 27.97 -17.20 -3.33
C LYS A 269 27.43 -16.77 -4.69
N PHE A 270 26.58 -17.59 -5.33
CA PHE A 270 25.94 -17.26 -6.60
C PHE A 270 24.94 -16.11 -6.44
N ARG A 271 24.04 -16.16 -5.44
CA ARG A 271 23.10 -15.05 -5.18
C ARG A 271 23.84 -13.75 -4.88
N LYS A 272 24.93 -13.84 -4.10
CA LYS A 272 25.79 -12.68 -3.80
C LYS A 272 26.45 -12.10 -5.06
N SER A 273 26.89 -12.94 -6.01
CA SER A 273 27.43 -12.48 -7.29
C SER A 273 26.40 -11.72 -8.11
N LEU A 274 25.16 -12.20 -8.17
CA LEU A 274 24.06 -11.50 -8.85
C LEU A 274 23.76 -10.13 -8.21
N THR A 275 23.77 -10.04 -6.87
CA THR A 275 23.53 -8.78 -6.16
C THR A 275 24.67 -7.77 -6.39
N LEU A 276 25.92 -8.22 -6.40
CA LEU A 276 27.10 -7.38 -6.70
C LEU A 276 27.14 -6.90 -8.16
N ALA A 277 26.46 -7.58 -9.07
CA ALA A 277 26.41 -7.21 -10.48
C ALA A 277 25.42 -6.09 -10.79
N VAL A 278 24.52 -5.74 -9.87
CA VAL A 278 23.49 -4.70 -10.10
C VAL A 278 23.97 -3.35 -9.59
N ASP A 279 24.21 -2.41 -10.50
CA ASP A 279 24.49 -1.00 -10.18
C ASP A 279 23.21 -0.25 -9.82
N ARG A 280 22.74 -0.45 -8.58
CA ARG A 280 21.52 0.17 -8.05
C ARG A 280 21.61 1.69 -8.04
N GLN A 281 22.81 2.24 -7.75
CA GLN A 281 23.05 3.68 -7.73
C GLN A 281 22.81 4.31 -9.10
N SER A 282 23.37 3.71 -10.17
CA SER A 282 23.18 4.17 -11.55
C SER A 282 21.71 4.05 -11.98
N LEU A 283 21.04 2.95 -11.63
CA LEU A 283 19.61 2.76 -11.93
C LEU A 283 18.75 3.85 -11.26
N ILE A 284 19.00 4.15 -9.99
CA ILE A 284 18.30 5.22 -9.26
C ILE A 284 18.55 6.58 -9.94
N LYS A 285 19.82 6.92 -10.17
CA LYS A 285 20.22 8.22 -10.73
C LYS A 285 19.57 8.52 -12.09
N HIS A 286 19.45 7.51 -12.95
CA HIS A 286 19.04 7.71 -14.33
C HIS A 286 17.56 7.40 -14.63
N PHE A 287 16.90 6.60 -13.80
CA PHE A 287 15.57 6.08 -14.12
C PHE A 287 14.52 6.34 -13.02
N LEU A 288 14.93 6.79 -11.83
CA LEU A 288 14.04 6.99 -10.69
C LEU A 288 14.10 8.44 -10.18
N ASN A 289 13.16 8.84 -9.36
CA ASN A 289 13.19 10.17 -8.77
C ASN A 289 14.28 10.28 -7.68
N ASN A 290 14.72 11.49 -7.39
CA ASN A 290 15.84 11.76 -6.48
C ASN A 290 15.53 11.51 -4.98
N LYS A 291 14.30 11.10 -4.65
CA LYS A 291 13.90 10.63 -3.32
C LYS A 291 13.89 9.10 -3.22
N THR A 292 14.26 8.40 -4.28
CA THR A 292 14.54 6.97 -4.25
C THR A 292 15.92 6.74 -3.65
N ARG A 293 16.03 5.77 -2.75
CA ARG A 293 17.29 5.42 -2.08
C ARG A 293 17.52 3.92 -2.09
N ILE A 294 18.79 3.50 -2.09
CA ILE A 294 19.15 2.08 -2.06
C ILE A 294 18.50 1.41 -0.84
N ALA A 295 17.89 0.25 -1.05
CA ALA A 295 17.38 -0.58 0.02
C ALA A 295 18.41 -1.67 0.38
N GLU A 296 18.53 -1.96 1.68
CA GLU A 296 19.32 -3.07 2.20
C GLU A 296 18.45 -4.09 2.93
N GLN A 297 17.22 -3.73 3.26
CA GLN A 297 16.27 -4.52 4.02
C GLN A 297 14.85 -4.16 3.61
N ILE A 298 13.86 -4.92 4.13
CA ILE A 298 12.45 -4.67 3.81
C ILE A 298 11.92 -3.43 4.54
N LEU A 299 12.26 -3.28 5.82
CA LEU A 299 11.86 -2.12 6.61
C LEU A 299 12.69 -0.88 6.25
N PRO A 300 12.09 0.31 6.17
CA PRO A 300 12.84 1.52 5.88
C PRO A 300 13.78 1.88 7.04
N PRO A 301 14.86 2.64 6.79
CA PRO A 301 15.86 2.97 7.83
C PRO A 301 15.30 3.66 9.07
N GLU A 302 14.17 4.35 8.95
CA GLU A 302 13.49 5.06 10.05
C GLU A 302 12.70 4.13 10.96
N HIS A 303 12.50 2.87 10.57
CA HIS A 303 11.75 1.92 11.38
C HIS A 303 12.58 1.48 12.59
N TRP A 304 11.95 1.41 13.77
CA TRP A 304 12.61 1.08 15.04
C TRP A 304 13.33 -0.28 15.05
N ALA A 305 12.87 -1.25 14.26
CA ALA A 305 13.50 -2.58 14.14
C ALA A 305 14.59 -2.64 13.07
N SER A 306 14.80 -1.57 12.31
CA SER A 306 15.80 -1.56 11.24
C SER A 306 17.21 -1.71 11.79
N GLU A 307 18.06 -2.39 11.02
CA GLU A 307 19.44 -2.66 11.36
C GLU A 307 20.39 -1.91 10.39
N LYS A 308 21.50 -1.44 10.89
CA LYS A 308 22.54 -0.90 10.01
C LYS A 308 23.28 -2.05 9.32
N ILE A 309 23.03 -2.20 8.03
CA ILE A 309 23.56 -3.29 7.21
C ILE A 309 24.64 -2.72 6.29
N ASN A 310 25.73 -3.48 6.12
CA ASN A 310 26.75 -3.14 5.14
C ASN A 310 26.21 -3.40 3.72
N THR A 311 26.14 -2.33 2.95
CA THR A 311 25.68 -2.36 1.57
C THR A 311 26.58 -3.25 0.70
N LEU A 312 25.99 -4.18 -0.05
CA LEU A 312 26.67 -4.85 -1.14
C LEU A 312 26.75 -3.87 -2.32
N ASN A 313 27.86 -3.13 -2.39
CA ASN A 313 28.10 -2.17 -3.46
C ASN A 313 28.35 -2.88 -4.79
N TYR A 314 28.00 -2.23 -5.89
CA TYR A 314 28.27 -2.70 -7.23
C TYR A 314 29.75 -3.05 -7.42
N ASN A 315 30.03 -4.30 -7.74
CA ASN A 315 31.39 -4.82 -7.97
C ASN A 315 31.34 -6.01 -8.95
N PRO A 316 31.25 -5.76 -10.26
CA PRO A 316 31.15 -6.83 -11.25
C PRO A 316 32.41 -7.68 -11.34
N SER A 317 33.57 -7.16 -10.95
CA SER A 317 34.84 -7.94 -10.92
C SER A 317 34.79 -9.01 -9.82
N LEU A 318 34.33 -8.65 -8.62
CA LEU A 318 34.15 -9.61 -7.52
C LEU A 318 33.02 -10.60 -7.84
N ALA A 319 31.96 -10.14 -8.52
CA ALA A 319 30.88 -11.00 -8.97
C ALA A 319 31.39 -12.09 -9.94
N ARG A 320 32.19 -11.73 -10.94
CA ARG A 320 32.85 -12.70 -11.86
C ARG A 320 33.76 -13.67 -11.12
N GLN A 321 34.56 -13.17 -10.15
CA GLN A 321 35.38 -14.02 -9.33
C GLN A 321 34.55 -15.08 -8.60
N TYR A 322 33.48 -14.69 -7.95
CA TYR A 322 32.60 -15.63 -7.24
C TYR A 322 31.96 -16.68 -8.17
N ILE A 323 31.56 -16.29 -9.39
CA ILE A 323 31.03 -17.24 -10.38
C ILE A 323 32.14 -18.23 -10.78
N LYS A 324 33.36 -17.77 -11.05
CA LYS A 324 34.49 -18.63 -11.38
C LYS A 324 34.81 -19.61 -10.25
N GLU A 325 34.77 -19.17 -9.00
CA GLU A 325 35.04 -20.01 -7.82
C GLU A 325 33.96 -21.09 -7.60
N LEU A 326 32.81 -20.98 -8.22
CA LEU A 326 31.75 -21.99 -8.19
C LEU A 326 32.02 -23.16 -9.16
N GLY A 327 32.99 -23.03 -10.05
CA GLY A 327 33.36 -24.09 -11.00
C GLY A 327 32.29 -24.46 -12.01
N ILE A 328 31.42 -23.51 -12.36
CA ILE A 328 30.32 -23.74 -13.31
C ILE A 328 30.90 -23.75 -14.71
N ASN A 329 30.84 -24.93 -15.38
CA ASN A 329 31.43 -25.13 -16.71
C ASN A 329 30.44 -24.93 -17.86
N GLU A 330 29.14 -24.79 -17.57
CA GLU A 330 28.11 -24.59 -18.57
C GLU A 330 27.67 -23.11 -18.64
N PRO A 331 27.11 -22.67 -19.79
CA PRO A 331 26.56 -21.35 -19.88
C PRO A 331 25.45 -21.11 -18.85
N ILE A 332 25.58 -20.08 -18.02
CA ILE A 332 24.60 -19.73 -17.00
C ILE A 332 23.43 -18.99 -17.67
N VAL A 333 22.25 -19.60 -17.64
CA VAL A 333 21.02 -19.01 -18.16
C VAL A 333 19.98 -18.97 -17.05
N LEU A 334 19.48 -17.77 -16.75
CA LEU A 334 18.41 -17.54 -15.77
C LEU A 334 17.19 -16.92 -16.43
N THR A 335 16.02 -17.12 -15.84
CA THR A 335 14.77 -16.47 -16.23
C THR A 335 14.31 -15.53 -15.12
N LEU A 336 14.01 -14.28 -15.48
CA LEU A 336 13.36 -13.30 -14.63
C LEU A 336 11.91 -13.10 -15.08
N LYS A 337 10.96 -13.43 -14.21
CA LYS A 337 9.55 -13.09 -14.42
C LYS A 337 9.26 -11.68 -13.90
N THR A 338 8.47 -10.92 -14.67
CA THR A 338 8.02 -9.57 -14.32
C THR A 338 6.63 -9.31 -14.89
N SER A 339 5.94 -8.25 -14.46
CA SER A 339 4.67 -7.84 -15.04
C SER A 339 4.85 -7.18 -16.41
N THR A 340 3.74 -6.96 -17.15
CA THR A 340 3.72 -6.21 -18.41
C THR A 340 3.88 -4.70 -18.23
N ASP A 341 4.08 -4.21 -17.02
CA ASP A 341 4.34 -2.79 -16.78
C ASP A 341 5.62 -2.35 -17.49
N PRO A 342 5.57 -1.32 -18.37
CA PRO A 342 6.71 -0.91 -19.20
C PRO A 342 7.94 -0.49 -18.38
N PHE A 343 7.72 0.12 -17.23
CA PHE A 343 8.81 0.53 -16.34
C PHE A 343 9.51 -0.70 -15.71
N ARG A 344 8.73 -1.69 -15.25
CA ARG A 344 9.28 -2.95 -14.71
C ARG A 344 10.06 -3.73 -15.75
N VAL A 345 9.56 -3.79 -16.99
CA VAL A 345 10.27 -4.42 -18.12
C VAL A 345 11.56 -3.66 -18.44
N LYS A 346 11.54 -2.32 -18.45
CA LYS A 346 12.74 -1.49 -18.65
C LYS A 346 13.82 -1.78 -17.60
N ILE A 347 13.46 -1.83 -16.33
CA ILE A 347 14.39 -2.17 -15.23
C ILE A 347 14.94 -3.59 -15.40
N ALA A 348 14.11 -4.57 -15.73
CA ALA A 348 14.54 -5.94 -16.00
C ALA A 348 15.57 -6.00 -17.15
N THR A 349 15.36 -5.24 -18.23
CA THR A 349 16.29 -5.16 -19.38
C THR A 349 17.65 -4.54 -18.97
N LEU A 350 17.64 -3.53 -18.11
CA LEU A 350 18.89 -2.94 -17.61
C LEU A 350 19.66 -3.93 -16.71
N ILE A 351 18.96 -4.68 -15.85
CA ILE A 351 19.57 -5.73 -15.03
C ILE A 351 20.07 -6.87 -15.91
N GLN A 352 19.37 -7.23 -16.98
CA GLN A 352 19.82 -8.21 -17.99
C GLN A 352 21.19 -7.84 -18.55
N LYS A 353 21.39 -6.59 -18.94
CA LYS A 353 22.68 -6.07 -19.43
C LYS A 353 23.79 -6.14 -18.36
N GLN A 354 23.46 -5.87 -17.11
CA GLN A 354 24.42 -5.95 -16.02
C GLN A 354 24.81 -7.40 -15.73
N PHE A 355 23.88 -8.35 -15.81
CA PHE A 355 24.17 -9.77 -15.65
C PHE A 355 25.02 -10.34 -16.80
N GLU A 356 24.81 -9.88 -18.03
CA GLU A 356 25.68 -10.24 -19.16
C GLU A 356 27.18 -9.91 -18.88
N SER A 357 27.43 -8.80 -18.19
CA SER A 357 28.81 -8.38 -17.83
C SER A 357 29.53 -9.34 -16.89
N ILE A 358 28.80 -10.22 -16.22
CA ILE A 358 29.34 -11.24 -15.31
C ILE A 358 29.21 -12.66 -15.86
N GLY A 359 28.85 -12.81 -17.16
CA GLY A 359 28.69 -14.11 -17.81
C GLY A 359 27.37 -14.82 -17.55
N VAL A 360 26.36 -14.12 -17.07
CA VAL A 360 25.01 -14.65 -16.85
C VAL A 360 24.03 -14.13 -17.90
N LYS A 361 23.46 -15.03 -18.69
CA LYS A 361 22.40 -14.72 -19.65
C LYS A 361 21.05 -14.69 -18.91
N LEU A 362 20.35 -13.55 -18.92
CA LEU A 362 19.03 -13.41 -18.34
C LEU A 362 17.96 -13.41 -19.42
N ILE A 363 16.92 -14.25 -19.29
CA ILE A 363 15.73 -14.27 -20.14
C ILE A 363 14.59 -13.57 -19.37
N ILE A 364 14.02 -12.53 -19.95
CA ILE A 364 12.91 -11.78 -19.36
C ILE A 364 11.60 -12.40 -19.84
N LYS A 365 10.73 -12.81 -18.91
CA LYS A 365 9.35 -13.24 -19.16
C LYS A 365 8.39 -12.20 -18.59
N SER A 366 7.81 -11.39 -19.48
CA SER A 366 6.78 -10.41 -19.14
C SER A 366 5.40 -11.06 -19.22
N LEU A 367 4.63 -11.03 -18.15
CA LEU A 367 3.34 -11.72 -18.00
C LEU A 367 2.27 -10.74 -17.51
N ASP A 368 1.00 -10.97 -17.85
CA ASP A 368 -0.10 -10.27 -17.20
C ASP A 368 -0.09 -10.52 -15.68
N TRP A 369 -0.67 -9.59 -14.93
CA TRP A 369 -0.57 -9.62 -13.46
C TRP A 369 -1.13 -10.92 -12.83
N GLY A 370 -2.24 -11.43 -13.35
CA GLY A 370 -2.88 -12.64 -12.81
C GLY A 370 -1.99 -13.89 -12.98
N THR A 371 -1.50 -14.12 -14.20
CA THR A 371 -0.57 -15.20 -14.53
C THR A 371 0.75 -15.04 -13.77
N TYR A 372 1.32 -13.84 -13.78
CA TYR A 372 2.55 -13.52 -13.08
C TYR A 372 2.49 -13.84 -11.59
N PHE A 373 1.44 -13.39 -10.91
CA PHE A 373 1.30 -13.60 -9.48
C PHE A 373 0.98 -15.05 -9.11
N LYS A 374 0.20 -15.74 -9.95
CA LYS A 374 -0.06 -17.18 -9.81
C LYS A 374 1.23 -17.99 -9.90
N ASP A 375 2.07 -17.71 -10.89
CA ASP A 375 3.36 -18.39 -11.08
C ASP A 375 4.28 -18.19 -9.85
N ILE A 376 4.31 -16.97 -9.29
CA ILE A 376 5.09 -16.68 -8.07
C ILE A 376 4.57 -17.50 -6.89
N GLN A 377 3.26 -17.57 -6.71
CA GLN A 377 2.67 -18.34 -5.61
C GLN A 377 2.88 -19.85 -5.75
N ALA A 378 2.95 -20.34 -7.00
CA ALA A 378 3.23 -21.74 -7.30
C ALA A 378 4.73 -22.10 -7.24
N GLY A 379 5.64 -21.12 -7.06
CA GLY A 379 7.10 -21.34 -7.11
C GLY A 379 7.64 -21.57 -8.54
N GLU A 380 6.87 -21.25 -9.56
CA GLU A 380 7.20 -21.45 -10.98
C GLU A 380 8.06 -20.31 -11.53
N PHE A 381 9.21 -20.07 -10.95
CA PHE A 381 10.17 -19.03 -11.35
C PHE A 381 11.60 -19.42 -10.95
N GLN A 382 12.59 -18.77 -11.53
CA GLN A 382 13.96 -18.70 -11.00
C GLN A 382 14.17 -17.36 -10.27
N LEU A 383 13.88 -16.24 -10.97
CA LEU A 383 13.90 -14.90 -10.42
C LEU A 383 12.54 -14.23 -10.66
N TYR A 384 12.12 -13.37 -9.73
CA TYR A 384 10.95 -12.50 -9.90
C TYR A 384 11.19 -11.13 -9.29
N GLY A 385 10.60 -10.09 -9.85
CA GLY A 385 10.69 -8.71 -9.35
C GLY A 385 9.37 -8.22 -8.79
N LEU A 386 9.32 -7.86 -7.51
CA LEU A 386 8.12 -7.29 -6.86
C LEU A 386 8.47 -6.07 -6.00
N THR A 387 7.44 -5.44 -5.48
CA THR A 387 7.54 -4.36 -4.48
C THR A 387 6.70 -4.73 -3.26
N TRP A 388 7.29 -4.65 -2.08
CA TRP A 388 6.55 -4.68 -0.82
C TRP A 388 5.99 -3.29 -0.54
N VAL A 389 4.68 -3.20 -0.35
CA VAL A 389 3.94 -1.95 -0.13
C VAL A 389 3.30 -1.98 1.25
N GLY A 390 3.30 -0.84 1.95
CA GLY A 390 2.59 -0.68 3.22
C GLY A 390 3.15 -1.48 4.40
N ILE A 391 4.42 -1.91 4.35
CA ILE A 391 5.03 -2.69 5.44
C ILE A 391 5.32 -1.78 6.63
N ARG A 392 4.64 -2.04 7.75
CA ARG A 392 4.71 -1.26 8.99
C ARG A 392 5.12 -2.10 10.22
N ASN A 393 5.22 -3.44 10.05
CA ASN A 393 5.49 -4.36 11.16
C ASN A 393 6.66 -5.29 10.80
N PRO A 394 7.67 -5.45 11.69
CA PRO A 394 8.80 -6.33 11.45
C PRO A 394 8.44 -7.81 11.35
N GLU A 395 7.25 -8.23 11.77
CA GLU A 395 6.74 -9.60 11.57
C GLU A 395 6.60 -10.00 10.09
N ILE A 396 6.73 -9.06 9.17
CA ILE A 396 6.83 -9.38 7.74
C ILE A 396 7.99 -10.35 7.49
N TYR A 397 9.08 -10.28 8.27
CA TYR A 397 10.21 -11.20 8.17
C TYR A 397 9.83 -12.64 8.55
N GLU A 398 8.96 -12.85 9.53
CA GLU A 398 8.39 -14.17 9.80
C GLU A 398 7.60 -14.69 8.59
N LYS A 399 6.68 -13.87 8.08
CA LYS A 399 5.81 -14.25 6.96
C LYS A 399 6.58 -14.65 5.69
N ILE A 400 7.73 -14.00 5.44
CA ILE A 400 8.52 -14.17 4.21
C ILE A 400 9.65 -15.20 4.37
N PHE A 401 10.24 -15.35 5.56
CA PHE A 401 11.47 -16.13 5.75
C PHE A 401 11.35 -17.29 6.73
N ASN A 402 10.21 -17.51 7.38
CA ASN A 402 9.99 -18.72 8.15
C ASN A 402 9.80 -19.90 7.20
N SER A 403 10.54 -20.98 7.42
CA SER A 403 10.53 -22.18 6.57
C SER A 403 9.19 -22.92 6.52
N GLU A 404 8.32 -22.73 7.53
CA GLU A 404 6.99 -23.32 7.60
C GLU A 404 5.91 -22.49 6.91
N LEU A 405 6.21 -21.24 6.54
CA LEU A 405 5.24 -20.30 5.97
C LEU A 405 5.36 -20.16 4.44
N MET A 406 5.40 -21.27 3.75
CA MET A 406 5.32 -21.29 2.28
C MET A 406 3.88 -21.10 1.79
N PRO A 407 3.64 -20.61 0.56
CA PRO A 407 2.30 -20.55 -0.01
C PRO A 407 1.62 -21.94 -0.03
N PRO A 408 0.30 -22.01 0.20
CA PRO A 408 -0.64 -20.91 0.40
C PRO A 408 -0.72 -20.37 1.83
N GLU A 409 -0.09 -21.01 2.83
CA GLU A 409 -0.19 -20.67 4.26
C GLU A 409 0.58 -19.40 4.65
N GLY A 410 1.60 -19.04 3.85
CA GLY A 410 2.46 -17.90 4.11
C GLY A 410 2.98 -17.21 2.86
N LEU A 411 3.99 -16.35 3.06
CA LEU A 411 4.57 -15.52 2.00
C LEU A 411 6.01 -15.90 1.65
N ASN A 412 6.52 -17.04 2.17
CA ASN A 412 7.85 -17.55 1.82
C ASN A 412 7.84 -18.17 0.42
N ARG A 413 7.60 -17.34 -0.59
CA ARG A 413 7.52 -17.74 -2.01
C ARG A 413 8.84 -18.26 -2.55
N ALA A 414 9.94 -17.81 -1.95
CA ALA A 414 11.30 -18.14 -2.35
C ALA A 414 11.70 -19.59 -2.00
N GLY A 415 11.00 -20.24 -1.06
CA GLY A 415 11.41 -21.53 -0.50
C GLY A 415 12.67 -21.40 0.36
N TYR A 416 12.93 -20.22 0.94
CA TYR A 416 14.04 -20.02 1.87
C TYR A 416 13.85 -20.87 3.12
N SER A 417 14.89 -21.59 3.55
CA SER A 417 14.87 -22.42 4.74
C SER A 417 16.18 -22.33 5.50
N SER A 418 16.11 -21.92 6.75
CA SER A 418 17.26 -21.78 7.65
C SER A 418 16.80 -21.97 9.09
N GLN A 419 17.25 -23.06 9.73
CA GLN A 419 16.97 -23.34 11.14
C GLN A 419 17.41 -22.18 12.06
N GLU A 420 18.53 -21.52 11.75
CA GLU A 420 19.00 -20.37 12.51
C GLU A 420 18.02 -19.19 12.38
N THR A 421 17.51 -18.90 11.18
CA THR A 421 16.54 -17.85 10.96
C THR A 421 15.23 -18.16 11.67
N ASP A 422 14.73 -19.40 11.60
CA ASP A 422 13.53 -19.83 12.29
C ASP A 422 13.66 -19.66 13.82
N ALA A 423 14.79 -20.07 14.38
CA ALA A 423 15.08 -19.86 15.80
C ALA A 423 15.18 -18.38 16.20
N LEU A 424 15.76 -17.54 15.32
CA LEU A 424 15.82 -16.08 15.54
C LEU A 424 14.43 -15.45 15.46
N ILE A 425 13.55 -15.88 14.56
CA ILE A 425 12.16 -15.42 14.45
C ILE A 425 11.39 -15.73 15.74
N ILE A 426 11.51 -16.97 16.27
CA ILE A 426 10.88 -17.35 17.55
C ILE A 426 11.33 -16.41 18.67
N LYS A 427 12.64 -16.17 18.79
CA LYS A 427 13.21 -15.25 19.79
C LYS A 427 12.75 -13.81 19.59
N ALA A 428 12.67 -13.35 18.32
CA ALA A 428 12.24 -11.99 17.99
C ALA A 428 10.79 -11.74 18.41
N LYS A 429 9.91 -12.72 18.25
CA LYS A 429 8.51 -12.66 18.71
C LYS A 429 8.41 -12.52 20.25
N GLU A 430 9.33 -13.12 20.99
CA GLU A 430 9.35 -13.06 22.45
C GLU A 430 10.01 -11.80 23.01
N SER A 431 11.03 -11.28 22.33
CA SER A 431 11.95 -10.25 22.84
C SER A 431 12.11 -9.01 21.96
N ASN A 432 11.34 -8.90 20.90
CA ASN A 432 11.42 -7.79 19.91
C ASN A 432 12.80 -7.66 19.20
N LEU A 433 13.60 -8.75 19.16
CA LEU A 433 14.93 -8.76 18.57
C LEU A 433 14.91 -8.95 17.03
N TRP A 434 14.02 -8.28 16.33
CA TRP A 434 13.86 -8.39 14.88
C TRP A 434 15.11 -7.96 14.10
N ASN A 435 15.89 -7.05 14.63
CA ASN A 435 17.17 -6.64 14.04
C ASN A 435 18.13 -7.83 13.78
N LYS A 436 18.13 -8.86 14.65
CA LYS A 436 18.93 -10.07 14.45
C LYS A 436 18.43 -10.91 13.27
N VAL A 437 17.11 -11.03 13.11
CA VAL A 437 16.51 -11.70 11.95
C VAL A 437 16.87 -10.96 10.66
N ILE A 438 16.71 -9.64 10.66
CA ILE A 438 17.07 -8.77 9.53
C ILE A 438 18.53 -8.96 9.12
N LYS A 439 19.44 -8.91 10.09
CA LYS A 439 20.88 -9.12 9.85
C LYS A 439 21.18 -10.50 9.25
N LYS A 440 20.56 -11.56 9.79
CA LYS A 440 20.74 -12.93 9.29
C LYS A 440 20.24 -13.08 7.85
N VAL A 441 19.04 -12.65 7.55
CA VAL A 441 18.43 -12.68 6.22
C VAL A 441 19.29 -11.95 5.18
N ASN A 442 19.87 -10.81 5.56
CA ASN A 442 20.80 -10.07 4.71
C ASN A 442 22.13 -10.80 4.53
N THR A 443 22.69 -11.34 5.63
CA THR A 443 23.94 -12.13 5.56
C THR A 443 23.78 -13.32 4.61
N ASP A 444 22.60 -13.97 4.61
CA ASP A 444 22.28 -15.09 3.73
C ASP A 444 21.98 -14.66 2.29
N ASN A 445 21.91 -13.36 2.04
CA ASN A 445 21.48 -12.80 0.76
C ASN A 445 20.18 -13.49 0.26
N ALA A 446 19.18 -13.56 1.17
CA ALA A 446 17.98 -14.33 0.95
C ALA A 446 17.06 -13.73 -0.14
N PHE A 447 17.25 -12.47 -0.46
CA PHE A 447 16.64 -11.74 -1.58
C PHE A 447 17.62 -10.64 -2.03
N MET A 448 17.38 -10.02 -3.18
CA MET A 448 18.15 -8.88 -3.67
C MET A 448 17.31 -7.60 -3.47
N PRO A 449 17.54 -6.82 -2.40
CA PRO A 449 16.89 -5.53 -2.25
C PRO A 449 17.42 -4.56 -3.32
N LEU A 450 16.53 -3.79 -3.94
CA LEU A 450 16.89 -2.82 -4.95
C LEU A 450 16.90 -1.40 -4.36
N TRP A 451 15.72 -0.87 -4.09
CA TRP A 451 15.54 0.49 -3.55
C TRP A 451 14.23 0.65 -2.80
N TYR A 452 14.18 1.66 -1.95
CA TYR A 452 12.92 2.23 -1.47
C TYR A 452 12.42 3.23 -2.51
N GLU A 453 11.20 3.01 -3.02
CA GLU A 453 10.60 3.84 -4.07
C GLU A 453 10.29 5.23 -3.51
N GLY A 454 10.86 6.28 -4.13
CA GLY A 454 10.54 7.65 -3.75
C GLY A 454 9.12 8.02 -4.19
N ASN A 455 8.39 8.68 -3.31
CA ASN A 455 7.05 9.18 -3.62
C ASN A 455 7.11 10.51 -4.38
N PHE A 456 6.11 10.71 -5.24
CA PHE A 456 5.94 11.89 -6.07
C PHE A 456 4.46 12.29 -6.12
N ALA A 457 4.17 13.58 -6.09
CA ALA A 457 2.85 14.10 -6.43
C ALA A 457 2.97 15.34 -7.30
N ALA A 458 1.97 15.56 -8.13
CA ALA A 458 1.83 16.76 -8.92
C ALA A 458 0.38 17.22 -8.92
N PHE A 459 0.17 18.53 -8.86
CA PHE A 459 -1.15 19.14 -8.83
C PHE A 459 -1.14 20.55 -9.40
N ASN A 460 -2.29 20.99 -9.87
CA ASN A 460 -2.47 22.36 -10.37
C ASN A 460 -2.30 23.38 -9.24
N ASN A 461 -1.83 24.58 -9.56
CA ASN A 461 -1.51 25.63 -8.60
C ASN A 461 -2.74 26.17 -7.82
N ASN A 462 -3.96 25.85 -8.27
CA ASN A 462 -5.19 26.13 -7.52
C ASN A 462 -5.48 25.10 -6.41
N ILE A 463 -4.71 24.02 -6.31
CA ILE A 463 -4.78 23.04 -5.24
C ILE A 463 -3.82 23.45 -4.11
N SER A 464 -4.27 23.32 -2.88
CA SER A 464 -3.49 23.61 -1.66
C SER A 464 -3.73 22.53 -0.58
N GLY A 465 -2.84 22.46 0.42
CA GLY A 465 -2.97 21.55 1.55
C GLY A 465 -2.67 20.09 1.23
N TYR A 466 -2.13 19.77 0.03
CA TYR A 466 -1.67 18.43 -0.31
C TYR A 466 -0.24 18.21 0.18
N TYR A 467 0.05 17.03 0.71
CA TYR A 467 1.37 16.57 1.14
C TYR A 467 1.54 15.09 0.83
N ILE A 468 2.76 14.57 0.92
CA ILE A 468 3.05 13.15 0.67
C ILE A 468 3.50 12.49 1.97
N HIS A 469 2.94 11.34 2.28
CA HIS A 469 3.44 10.45 3.32
C HIS A 469 4.47 9.46 2.78
N THR A 470 5.39 9.01 3.64
CA THR A 470 6.44 8.04 3.30
C THR A 470 5.88 6.69 2.86
N ASP A 471 4.72 6.28 3.39
CA ASP A 471 4.01 5.05 3.00
C ASP A 471 3.20 5.19 1.71
N GLY A 472 3.12 6.40 1.14
CA GLY A 472 2.35 6.68 -0.05
C GLY A 472 0.84 6.65 0.16
N SER A 473 0.36 6.78 1.42
CA SER A 473 -1.07 6.89 1.74
C SER A 473 -1.74 8.11 1.08
N TRP A 474 -3.06 8.09 1.02
CA TRP A 474 -3.86 9.21 0.50
C TRP A 474 -4.37 10.14 1.62
N ASP A 475 -3.74 10.14 2.76
CA ASP A 475 -4.13 10.93 3.93
C ASP A 475 -4.21 12.43 3.66
N ALA A 476 -3.41 12.93 2.72
CA ALA A 476 -3.46 14.32 2.27
C ALA A 476 -4.82 14.75 1.69
N LEU A 477 -5.65 13.79 1.26
CA LEU A 477 -7.03 14.08 0.85
C LEU A 477 -7.89 14.61 2.00
N LYS A 478 -7.49 14.39 3.25
CA LYS A 478 -8.16 14.95 4.45
C LYS A 478 -8.02 16.47 4.55
N THR A 479 -7.00 17.06 3.92
CA THR A 479 -6.65 18.48 4.05
C THR A 479 -6.59 19.23 2.72
N VAL A 480 -6.56 18.53 1.59
CA VAL A 480 -6.50 19.14 0.26
C VAL A 480 -7.72 20.05 0.01
N ARG A 481 -7.48 21.19 -0.63
CA ARG A 481 -8.51 22.17 -1.00
C ARG A 481 -8.28 22.67 -2.41
N LYS A 482 -9.36 22.95 -3.13
CA LYS A 482 -9.33 23.58 -4.44
C LYS A 482 -9.80 25.03 -4.30
N LYS A 483 -8.97 25.99 -4.75
CA LYS A 483 -9.37 27.39 -4.88
C LYS A 483 -10.14 27.52 -6.18
N TYR A 484 -11.36 27.94 -6.11
CA TYR A 484 -12.12 28.40 -7.27
C TYR A 484 -11.70 29.85 -7.49
N GLY A 485 -11.14 30.16 -8.66
CA GLY A 485 -10.82 31.55 -8.99
C GLY A 485 -12.13 32.35 -9.04
N ASP A 486 -12.13 33.51 -8.40
CA ASP A 486 -13.06 34.56 -8.77
C ASP A 486 -12.76 34.86 -10.24
N PHE A 487 -13.66 34.49 -11.13
CA PHE A 487 -13.60 34.93 -12.51
C PHE A 487 -14.03 36.42 -12.48
N ASN A 488 -13.03 37.33 -12.30
CA ASN A 488 -13.17 38.72 -12.69
C ASN A 488 -12.96 38.85 -14.19
#